data_cc8c02d4f33deae0f39787dc14c125bc
#
_entry.id   cc8c02d4f33deae0f39787dc14c125bc
#
_cell.length_a   1.000
_cell.length_b   1.000
_cell.length_c   1.000
_cell.angle_alpha   90.00
_cell.angle_beta   90.00
_cell.angle_gamma   90.00
#
_symmetry.space_group_name_H-M   'P 1'
#
loop_
_entity.id
_entity.type
_entity.pdbx_description
1 polymer ?
#
loop_
_entity_poly.entity_id
_entity_poly.type
_entity_poly.pdbx_seq_one_letter_code
_entity_poly.pdbx_strand_id
1 'polypeptide(L)'
;MPVHQSEGESPVKCNGKVLVIDGGFSRPYQKVTGIAGYTLVYNSYGLILSAHEPFTSAEEAVAKEQDIVSNRVAVHYNNKRTLVGDTDTGAALKERISELIQLLEAYRKGIIKEKK
;
A
#
# COMPACT_ATOMS: atom_id res chain seq x y z
N MET A 1 13.93 1.38 -13.78
CA MET A 1 14.86 2.49 -13.50
C MET A 1 14.65 2.99 -12.08
N PRO A 2 15.71 3.17 -11.30
CA PRO A 2 15.56 3.76 -9.97
C PRO A 2 15.00 5.17 -10.01
N VAL A 3 14.27 5.56 -8.97
CA VAL A 3 13.75 6.91 -8.82
C VAL A 3 14.87 7.82 -8.32
N HIS A 4 15.18 8.88 -9.07
CA HIS A 4 16.19 9.88 -8.72
C HIS A 4 15.55 11.02 -7.92
N GLN A 5 15.20 10.75 -6.67
CA GLN A 5 14.49 11.71 -5.82
C GLN A 5 15.29 13.00 -5.58
N SER A 6 16.61 12.90 -5.52
CA SER A 6 17.49 14.08 -5.40
C SER A 6 17.41 15.03 -6.61
N GLU A 7 16.98 14.53 -7.76
CA GLU A 7 16.80 15.30 -8.99
C GLU A 7 15.33 15.76 -9.17
N GLY A 8 14.51 15.61 -8.15
CA GLY A 8 13.12 16.03 -8.19
C GLY A 8 12.15 15.01 -8.75
N GLU A 9 12.60 13.80 -9.07
CA GLU A 9 11.67 12.74 -9.46
C GLU A 9 10.81 12.29 -8.27
N SER A 10 9.55 12.04 -8.53
CA SER A 10 8.63 11.53 -7.53
C SER A 10 8.39 10.03 -7.73
N PRO A 11 8.37 9.24 -6.65
CA PRO A 11 7.95 7.84 -6.72
C PRO A 11 6.45 7.68 -6.99
N VAL A 12 5.68 8.76 -6.88
CA VAL A 12 4.23 8.75 -7.12
C VAL A 12 3.95 9.06 -8.58
N LYS A 13 3.33 8.13 -9.29
CA LYS A 13 3.02 8.23 -10.72
C LYS A 13 1.51 8.07 -10.94
N CYS A 14 1.06 8.41 -12.15
CA CYS A 14 -0.34 8.21 -12.57
C CYS A 14 -1.35 8.82 -11.59
N ASN A 15 -1.11 10.05 -11.15
CA ASN A 15 -1.98 10.76 -10.19
C ASN A 15 -2.22 9.98 -8.89
N GLY A 16 -1.17 9.35 -8.37
CA GLY A 16 -1.23 8.61 -7.12
C GLY A 16 -1.67 7.16 -7.24
N LYS A 17 -1.95 6.68 -8.44
CA LYS A 17 -2.40 5.30 -8.67
C LYS A 17 -1.27 4.29 -8.73
N VAL A 18 -0.06 4.75 -8.97
CA VAL A 18 1.14 3.90 -9.08
C VAL A 18 2.24 4.46 -8.20
N LEU A 19 2.86 3.58 -7.42
CA LEU A 19 4.02 3.92 -6.60
C LEU A 19 5.21 3.13 -7.12
N VAL A 20 6.30 3.84 -7.43
CA VAL A 20 7.56 3.23 -7.83
C VAL A 20 8.48 3.21 -6.63
N ILE A 21 8.82 2.01 -6.15
CA ILE A 21 9.64 1.83 -4.96
C ILE A 21 11.06 1.35 -5.28
N ASP A 22 11.44 1.34 -6.55
CA ASP A 22 12.81 1.07 -6.97
C ASP A 22 13.67 2.31 -6.77
N GLY A 23 14.37 2.36 -5.64
CA GLY A 23 15.22 3.49 -5.29
C GLY A 23 16.71 3.29 -5.59
N GLY A 24 17.12 2.07 -5.97
CA GLY A 24 18.54 1.77 -6.12
C GLY A 24 19.27 2.00 -4.80
N PHE A 25 19.01 1.16 -3.81
CA PHE A 25 19.41 1.40 -2.41
C PHE A 25 20.86 1.01 -2.08
N SER A 26 21.60 0.44 -3.03
CA SER A 26 23.01 0.13 -2.81
C SER A 26 23.79 1.43 -2.58
N ARG A 27 24.86 1.33 -1.81
CA ARG A 27 25.65 2.51 -1.41
C ARG A 27 26.05 3.43 -2.57
N PRO A 28 26.52 2.93 -3.73
CA PRO A 28 26.82 3.79 -4.87
C PRO A 28 25.60 4.53 -5.41
N TYR A 29 24.41 3.89 -5.41
CA TYR A 29 23.19 4.50 -5.92
C TYR A 29 22.57 5.52 -4.96
N GLN A 30 22.80 5.38 -3.65
CA GLN A 30 22.25 6.33 -2.66
C GLN A 30 22.66 7.77 -2.96
N LYS A 31 23.87 7.98 -3.47
CA LYS A 31 24.35 9.30 -3.85
C LYS A 31 23.62 9.87 -5.05
N VAL A 32 23.15 9.02 -5.94
CA VAL A 32 22.43 9.40 -7.15
C VAL A 32 20.95 9.58 -6.88
N THR A 33 20.33 8.65 -6.18
CA THR A 33 18.89 8.66 -5.88
C THR A 33 18.55 9.63 -4.73
N GLY A 34 19.47 9.83 -3.80
CA GLY A 34 19.26 10.68 -2.63
C GLY A 34 18.47 10.01 -1.51
N ILE A 35 18.26 8.70 -1.60
CA ILE A 35 17.50 7.93 -0.60
C ILE A 35 18.21 6.63 -0.25
N ALA A 36 17.97 6.15 0.96
CA ALA A 36 18.51 4.89 1.46
C ALA A 36 17.48 3.75 1.45
N GLY A 37 16.26 4.03 1.06
CA GLY A 37 15.22 3.01 0.95
C GLY A 37 13.84 3.61 1.00
N TYR A 38 12.86 2.79 0.64
CA TYR A 38 11.44 3.09 0.83
C TYR A 38 10.81 2.07 1.77
N THR A 39 9.84 2.52 2.55
CA THR A 39 8.96 1.64 3.30
C THR A 39 7.52 1.95 2.92
N LEU A 40 6.81 0.94 2.46
CA LEU A 40 5.38 1.03 2.19
C LEU A 40 4.62 0.39 3.35
N VAL A 41 3.83 1.21 4.04
CA VAL A 41 2.92 0.73 5.07
C VAL A 41 1.53 0.67 4.48
N TYR A 42 0.92 -0.50 4.54
CA TYR A 42 -0.45 -0.71 4.07
C TYR A 42 -1.26 -1.43 5.14
N ASN A 43 -2.41 -0.86 5.45
CA ASN A 43 -3.34 -1.46 6.42
C ASN A 43 -4.77 -1.01 6.12
N SER A 44 -5.71 -1.37 6.99
CA SER A 44 -7.13 -1.07 6.79
C SER A 44 -7.48 0.42 6.82
N TYR A 45 -6.57 1.30 7.24
CA TYR A 45 -6.76 2.74 7.17
C TYR A 45 -6.26 3.36 5.86
N GLY A 46 -5.41 2.65 5.13
CA GLY A 46 -4.85 3.13 3.87
C GLY A 46 -3.39 2.79 3.72
N LEU A 47 -2.64 3.66 3.07
CA LEU A 47 -1.22 3.45 2.82
C LEU A 47 -0.40 4.71 3.06
N ILE A 48 0.86 4.48 3.43
CA ILE A 48 1.88 5.52 3.60
C ILE A 48 3.14 5.02 2.93
N LEU A 49 3.72 5.82 2.03
CA LEU A 49 5.03 5.57 1.47
C LEU A 49 6.03 6.54 2.11
N SER A 50 7.07 5.99 2.72
CA SER A 50 8.14 6.77 3.35
C SER A 50 9.46 6.53 2.63
N ALA A 51 10.23 7.59 2.43
CA ALA A 51 11.60 7.53 1.93
C ALA A 51 12.57 7.78 3.08
N HIS A 52 13.65 7.03 3.13
CA HIS A 52 14.66 7.14 4.19
C HIS A 52 15.89 7.89 3.67
N GLU A 53 16.36 8.83 4.46
CA GLU A 53 17.57 9.55 4.14
C GLU A 53 18.82 8.69 4.39
N PRO A 54 19.81 8.70 3.48
CA PRO A 54 21.05 7.97 3.72
C PRO A 54 21.90 8.65 4.78
N PHE A 55 22.66 7.85 5.53
CA PHE A 55 23.70 8.39 6.40
C PHE A 55 24.92 8.86 5.56
N THR A 56 25.61 9.87 6.03
CA THR A 56 26.83 10.38 5.38
C THR A 56 27.92 9.30 5.39
N SER A 57 28.13 8.67 6.55
CA SER A 57 29.05 7.54 6.71
C SER A 57 28.63 6.69 7.90
N ALA A 58 29.06 5.42 7.91
CA ALA A 58 28.81 4.51 9.02
C ALA A 58 29.50 4.99 10.30
N GLU A 59 30.73 5.49 10.19
CA GLU A 59 31.52 5.97 11.31
C GLU A 59 30.85 7.18 11.96
N GLU A 60 30.37 8.14 11.17
CA GLU A 60 29.69 9.32 11.66
C GLU A 60 28.36 8.96 12.31
N ALA A 61 27.61 8.05 11.72
CA ALA A 61 26.32 7.60 12.26
C ALA A 61 26.49 6.95 13.63
N VAL A 62 27.50 6.13 13.80
CA VAL A 62 27.81 5.49 15.08
C VAL A 62 28.33 6.51 16.10
N ALA A 63 29.24 7.39 15.70
CA ALA A 63 29.85 8.37 16.60
C ALA A 63 28.82 9.38 17.13
N LYS A 64 27.84 9.76 16.32
CA LYS A 64 26.79 10.72 16.69
C LYS A 64 25.50 10.07 17.15
N GLU A 65 25.46 8.75 17.21
CA GLU A 65 24.26 7.98 17.57
C GLU A 65 23.04 8.41 16.71
N GLN A 66 23.26 8.59 15.41
CA GLN A 66 22.24 9.05 14.47
C GLN A 66 21.14 8.01 14.28
N ASP A 67 19.89 8.48 14.29
CA ASP A 67 18.74 7.64 13.95
C ASP A 67 18.36 7.83 12.49
N ILE A 68 17.54 6.92 11.97
CA ILE A 68 17.03 6.99 10.61
C ILE A 68 16.05 8.16 10.48
N VAL A 69 16.29 9.04 9.50
CA VAL A 69 15.39 10.12 9.15
C VAL A 69 14.51 9.64 7.99
N SER A 70 13.19 9.69 8.19
CA SER A 70 12.22 9.22 7.21
C SER A 70 11.25 10.32 6.86
N ASN A 71 10.99 10.48 5.56
CA ASN A 71 10.05 11.48 5.05
C ASN A 71 8.88 10.78 4.36
N ARG A 72 7.67 11.19 4.69
CA ARG A 72 6.48 10.67 4.01
C ARG A 72 6.37 11.31 2.63
N VAL A 73 6.37 10.50 1.58
CA VAL A 73 6.29 10.97 0.19
C VAL A 73 4.90 10.74 -0.41
N ALA A 74 4.13 9.83 0.15
CA ALA A 74 2.73 9.63 -0.22
C ALA A 74 1.93 9.17 1.00
N VAL A 75 0.77 9.77 1.20
CA VAL A 75 -0.12 9.42 2.31
C VAL A 75 -1.55 9.36 1.78
N HIS A 76 -2.15 8.19 1.88
CA HIS A 76 -3.57 7.95 1.57
C HIS A 76 -4.19 7.26 2.78
N TYR A 77 -4.39 8.03 3.84
CA TYR A 77 -4.90 7.52 5.12
C TYR A 77 -6.27 8.11 5.41
N ASN A 78 -7.22 7.24 5.72
CA ASN A 78 -8.57 7.64 6.09
C ASN A 78 -8.73 7.66 7.62
N ASN A 79 -9.64 8.48 8.12
CA ASN A 79 -9.94 8.53 9.55
C ASN A 79 -10.65 7.26 10.04
N LYS A 80 -11.27 6.52 9.14
CA LYS A 80 -12.06 5.34 9.42
C LYS A 80 -11.48 4.13 8.69
N ARG A 81 -11.43 3.00 9.37
CA ARG A 81 -10.95 1.75 8.78
C ARG A 81 -11.82 1.35 7.58
N THR A 82 -11.16 0.90 6.52
CA THR A 82 -11.84 0.24 5.41
C THR A 82 -12.00 -1.24 5.76
N LEU A 83 -13.24 -1.67 5.89
CA LEU A 83 -13.55 -3.08 6.12
C LEU A 83 -13.69 -3.81 4.79
N VAL A 84 -13.63 -5.14 4.81
CA VAL A 84 -13.82 -5.94 3.59
C VAL A 84 -15.15 -5.62 2.93
N GLY A 85 -16.20 -5.37 3.71
CA GLY A 85 -17.51 -4.98 3.19
C GLY A 85 -17.55 -3.64 2.46
N ASP A 86 -16.55 -2.78 2.67
CA ASP A 86 -16.46 -1.46 2.02
C ASP A 86 -15.68 -1.52 0.69
N THR A 87 -15.10 -2.68 0.36
CA THR A 87 -14.35 -2.89 -0.88
C THR A 87 -15.25 -3.41 -1.99
N ASP A 88 -14.80 -3.26 -3.24
CA ASP A 88 -15.52 -3.78 -4.40
C ASP A 88 -15.71 -5.30 -4.30
N THR A 89 -14.67 -6.01 -3.85
CA THR A 89 -14.74 -7.45 -3.62
C THR A 89 -15.76 -7.79 -2.54
N GLY A 90 -15.78 -7.03 -1.44
CA GLY A 90 -16.75 -7.21 -0.36
C GLY A 90 -18.17 -6.95 -0.81
N ALA A 91 -18.40 -5.93 -1.64
CA ALA A 91 -19.71 -5.65 -2.23
C ALA A 91 -20.20 -6.80 -3.10
N ALA A 92 -19.32 -7.33 -3.96
CA ALA A 92 -19.63 -8.49 -4.80
C ALA A 92 -19.96 -9.73 -3.97
N LEU A 93 -19.23 -9.95 -2.88
CA LEU A 93 -19.52 -11.08 -1.96
C LEU A 93 -20.85 -10.91 -1.26
N LYS A 94 -21.21 -9.72 -0.83
CA LYS A 94 -22.52 -9.44 -0.21
C LYS A 94 -23.67 -9.73 -1.18
N GLU A 95 -23.53 -9.32 -2.42
CA GLU A 95 -24.51 -9.60 -3.47
C GLU A 95 -24.67 -11.10 -3.69
N ARG A 96 -23.55 -11.82 -3.78
CA ARG A 96 -23.57 -13.28 -3.93
C ARG A 96 -24.21 -13.99 -2.76
N ILE A 97 -23.93 -13.55 -1.54
CA ILE A 97 -24.57 -14.08 -0.32
C ILE A 97 -26.08 -13.85 -0.35
N SER A 98 -26.50 -12.66 -0.74
CA SER A 98 -27.94 -12.32 -0.86
C SER A 98 -28.66 -13.21 -1.87
N GLU A 99 -28.05 -13.45 -3.04
CA GLU A 99 -28.58 -14.35 -4.07
C GLU A 99 -28.72 -15.79 -3.55
N LEU A 100 -27.71 -16.27 -2.82
CA LEU A 100 -27.72 -17.63 -2.26
C LEU A 100 -28.79 -17.79 -1.18
N ILE A 101 -29.02 -16.76 -0.37
CA ILE A 101 -30.09 -16.76 0.65
C ILE A 101 -31.45 -16.83 -0.05
N GLN A 102 -31.66 -16.04 -1.10
CA GLN A 102 -32.90 -16.06 -1.89
C GLN A 102 -33.15 -17.43 -2.51
N LEU A 103 -32.11 -18.07 -3.05
CA LEU A 103 -32.20 -19.38 -3.62
C LEU A 103 -32.57 -20.42 -2.55
N LEU A 104 -31.94 -20.35 -1.38
CA LEU A 104 -32.24 -21.27 -0.26
C LEU A 104 -33.70 -21.12 0.20
N GLU A 105 -34.19 -19.89 0.32
CA GLU A 105 -35.57 -19.61 0.68
C GLU A 105 -36.56 -20.15 -0.36
N ALA A 106 -36.22 -20.02 -1.66
CA ALA A 106 -37.03 -20.57 -2.74
C ALA A 106 -37.19 -22.09 -2.62
N TYR A 107 -36.12 -22.81 -2.27
CA TYR A 107 -36.20 -24.25 -1.99
C TYR A 107 -37.09 -24.54 -0.77
N ARG A 108 -36.92 -23.80 0.32
CA ARG A 108 -37.70 -23.97 1.56
C ARG A 108 -39.19 -23.74 1.33
N LYS A 109 -39.55 -22.78 0.46
CA LYS A 109 -40.93 -22.48 0.12
C LYS A 109 -41.51 -23.40 -0.95
N GLY A 110 -40.73 -24.28 -1.51
CA GLY A 110 -41.17 -25.21 -2.54
C GLY A 110 -41.34 -24.58 -3.93
N ILE A 111 -40.86 -23.36 -4.14
CA ILE A 111 -40.88 -22.66 -5.44
C ILE A 111 -39.97 -23.36 -6.44
N ILE A 112 -38.80 -23.79 -5.96
CA ILE A 112 -37.81 -24.55 -6.74
C ILE A 112 -37.72 -25.94 -6.12
N LYS A 113 -37.78 -26.97 -6.94
CA LYS A 113 -37.66 -28.35 -6.49
C LYS A 113 -36.32 -28.93 -6.96
N GLU A 114 -35.71 -29.74 -6.08
CA GLU A 114 -34.52 -30.45 -6.44
C GLU A 114 -34.82 -31.47 -7.54
N LYS A 115 -33.94 -31.49 -8.55
CA LYS A 115 -34.06 -32.43 -9.67
C LYS A 115 -33.53 -33.80 -9.24
N LYS A 116 -34.39 -34.78 -9.20
CA LYS A 116 -34.02 -36.16 -8.87
C LYS A 116 -33.42 -36.87 -10.07
#